data_83c7484b6effceebd2953395123a60bd
#
_entry.id   83c7484b6effceebd2953395123a60bd
#
_cell.length_a   1.000
_cell.length_b   1.000
_cell.length_c   1.000
_cell.angle_alpha   90.00
_cell.angle_beta   90.00
_cell.angle_gamma   90.00
#
_symmetry.space_group_name_H-M   'P 1'
#
loop_
_entity.id
_entity.type
_entity.pdbx_description
1 polymer ?
#
loop_
_entity_poly.entity_id
_entity_poly.type
_entity_poly.pdbx_seq_one_letter_code
_entity_poly.pdbx_strand_id
1 'polypeptide(L)'
;GRDDVTGDLLLEYASEDGSSQIARLDLIVLATGFCAPNDAKEQAKALGIELDPYAFVAAADFDPVATSRPGVYACGMALGPRDIPDSLVQAAAAACLASQDLEPGGALMSEDSLPPERDTRDEDAHIGVFFADWSGRVSQAVDLKKVMAASANLPGVSHVQELVISGGQAGLDELVEAIKAKNLNRVVVAGYSPRTHGRLFAETVRRAGLNRNMVELANIRDQSAMVHSGDPVHATSKALDLVVGAASITPTAE
;
A
#
# COMPACT_ATOMS: atom_id res chain seq x y z
N GLY A 1 3.27 10.45 -43.13
CA GLY A 1 3.89 9.48 -44.06
C GLY A 1 5.37 9.27 -43.77
N ARG A 2 6.02 8.48 -44.60
CA ARG A 2 7.47 8.29 -44.58
C ARG A 2 7.99 8.34 -46.01
N ASP A 3 9.11 8.97 -46.22
CA ASP A 3 9.80 9.02 -47.52
C ASP A 3 10.57 7.66 -47.66
N ASP A 4 10.24 6.92 -48.73
CA ASP A 4 10.84 5.58 -48.96
C ASP A 4 12.30 5.63 -49.37
N VAL A 5 12.81 6.80 -49.83
CA VAL A 5 14.19 6.94 -50.28
C VAL A 5 15.10 7.45 -49.17
N THR A 6 14.68 8.49 -48.45
CA THR A 6 15.48 9.10 -47.38
C THR A 6 15.18 8.54 -46.00
N GLY A 7 14.01 7.93 -45.81
CA GLY A 7 13.54 7.46 -44.53
C GLY A 7 12.92 8.52 -43.62
N ASP A 8 12.89 9.80 -44.10
CA ASP A 8 12.35 10.92 -43.36
C ASP A 8 10.86 10.79 -43.09
N LEU A 9 10.41 11.33 -41.96
CA LEU A 9 8.99 11.42 -41.63
C LEU A 9 8.37 12.63 -42.32
N LEU A 10 7.23 12.41 -42.98
CA LEU A 10 6.49 13.44 -43.71
C LEU A 10 5.23 13.81 -42.90
N LEU A 11 5.19 15.05 -42.41
CA LEU A 11 4.04 15.63 -41.73
C LEU A 11 3.31 16.58 -42.68
N GLU A 12 2.08 16.25 -43.04
CA GLU A 12 1.19 17.17 -43.76
C GLU A 12 0.39 17.98 -42.75
N TYR A 13 0.37 19.29 -42.89
CA TYR A 13 -0.34 20.23 -42.04
C TYR A 13 -0.95 21.37 -42.82
N ALA A 14 -2.01 21.99 -42.29
CA ALA A 14 -2.58 23.20 -42.85
C ALA A 14 -1.82 24.42 -42.32
N SER A 15 -1.38 25.28 -43.23
CA SER A 15 -0.80 26.57 -42.91
C SER A 15 -1.90 27.58 -42.49
N GLU A 16 -1.52 28.74 -41.94
CA GLU A 16 -2.46 29.75 -41.48
C GLU A 16 -3.38 30.28 -42.62
N ASP A 17 -2.92 30.25 -43.86
CA ASP A 17 -3.68 30.59 -45.05
C ASP A 17 -4.59 29.49 -45.59
N GLY A 18 -4.60 28.32 -44.94
CA GLY A 18 -5.38 27.13 -45.28
C GLY A 18 -4.75 26.25 -46.36
N SER A 19 -3.54 26.60 -46.88
CA SER A 19 -2.83 25.72 -47.80
C SER A 19 -2.22 24.50 -47.12
N SER A 20 -2.23 23.35 -47.84
CA SER A 20 -1.54 22.14 -47.33
C SER A 20 -0.05 22.25 -47.57
N GLN A 21 0.72 21.98 -46.54
CA GLN A 21 2.18 21.98 -46.53
C GLN A 21 2.71 20.62 -46.00
N ILE A 22 3.90 20.24 -46.49
CA ILE A 22 4.59 19.02 -46.03
C ILE A 22 5.92 19.42 -45.40
N ALA A 23 6.07 19.10 -44.10
CA ALA A 23 7.35 19.17 -43.41
C ALA A 23 8.06 17.82 -43.45
N ARG A 24 9.37 17.84 -43.72
CA ARG A 24 10.26 16.67 -43.59
C ARG A 24 10.98 16.76 -42.27
N LEU A 25 10.91 15.68 -41.46
CA LEU A 25 11.38 15.66 -40.08
C LEU A 25 12.11 14.33 -39.80
N ASP A 26 13.19 14.39 -39.05
CA ASP A 26 13.91 13.20 -38.58
C ASP A 26 13.11 12.46 -37.46
N LEU A 27 12.36 13.23 -36.66
CA LEU A 27 11.58 12.70 -35.54
C LEU A 27 10.29 13.50 -35.38
N ILE A 28 9.17 12.82 -35.16
CA ILE A 28 7.89 13.45 -34.77
C ILE A 28 7.50 12.92 -33.38
N VAL A 29 7.32 13.82 -32.44
CA VAL A 29 6.81 13.52 -31.11
C VAL A 29 5.32 13.83 -31.06
N LEU A 30 4.48 12.81 -30.87
CA LEU A 30 3.04 12.96 -30.79
C LEU A 30 2.61 13.17 -29.34
N ALA A 31 2.04 14.35 -29.05
CA ALA A 31 1.40 14.66 -27.76
C ALA A 31 -0.11 14.44 -27.89
N THR A 32 -0.54 13.21 -27.93
CA THR A 32 -1.93 12.81 -28.26
C THR A 32 -2.94 12.99 -27.13
N GLY A 33 -2.48 13.40 -25.95
CA GLY A 33 -3.33 13.52 -24.77
C GLY A 33 -3.71 12.16 -24.17
N PHE A 34 -4.82 12.15 -23.42
CA PHE A 34 -5.31 10.98 -22.70
C PHE A 34 -6.75 10.68 -23.10
N CYS A 35 -7.11 9.41 -23.09
CA CYS A 35 -8.49 8.93 -23.22
C CYS A 35 -8.85 8.11 -21.98
N ALA A 36 -10.14 7.99 -21.72
CA ALA A 36 -10.63 7.11 -20.68
C ALA A 36 -10.26 5.65 -20.96
N PRO A 37 -10.06 4.80 -19.93
CA PRO A 37 -9.77 3.38 -20.11
C PRO A 37 -10.95 2.66 -20.81
N ASN A 38 -10.65 1.58 -21.52
CA ASN A 38 -11.64 0.87 -22.33
C ASN A 38 -12.80 0.28 -21.50
N ASP A 39 -12.55 -0.02 -20.23
CA ASP A 39 -13.50 -0.59 -19.27
C ASP A 39 -14.24 0.46 -18.42
N ALA A 40 -14.02 1.76 -18.68
CA ALA A 40 -14.65 2.85 -17.92
C ALA A 40 -16.17 2.72 -17.84
N LYS A 41 -16.83 2.33 -18.93
CA LYS A 41 -18.28 2.14 -18.96
C LYS A 41 -18.77 0.98 -18.09
N GLU A 42 -18.01 -0.11 -18.06
CA GLU A 42 -18.32 -1.28 -17.23
C GLU A 42 -18.14 -0.94 -15.74
N GLN A 43 -17.06 -0.26 -15.40
CA GLN A 43 -16.79 0.22 -14.04
C GLN A 43 -17.87 1.19 -13.57
N ALA A 44 -18.22 2.18 -14.38
CA ALA A 44 -19.26 3.15 -14.07
C ALA A 44 -20.62 2.47 -13.82
N LYS A 45 -20.98 1.48 -14.65
CA LYS A 45 -22.19 0.69 -14.46
C LYS A 45 -22.17 -0.11 -13.15
N ALA A 46 -21.04 -0.74 -12.84
CA ALA A 46 -20.89 -1.51 -11.61
C ALA A 46 -20.97 -0.63 -10.35
N LEU A 47 -20.42 0.58 -10.41
CA LEU A 47 -20.44 1.56 -9.33
C LEU A 47 -21.75 2.38 -9.29
N GLY A 48 -22.55 2.37 -10.36
CA GLY A 48 -23.78 3.16 -10.47
C GLY A 48 -23.50 4.66 -10.56
N ILE A 49 -22.44 5.05 -11.27
CA ILE A 49 -22.02 6.45 -11.49
C ILE A 49 -22.13 6.85 -12.96
N GLU A 50 -22.25 8.14 -13.21
CA GLU A 50 -22.34 8.71 -14.54
C GLU A 50 -20.95 9.05 -15.12
N LEU A 51 -20.84 9.03 -16.44
CA LEU A 51 -19.67 9.45 -17.19
C LEU A 51 -19.98 10.69 -18.02
N ASP A 52 -18.95 11.49 -18.28
CA ASP A 52 -18.99 12.60 -19.18
C ASP A 52 -19.00 12.14 -20.66
N PRO A 53 -19.16 13.05 -21.65
CA PRO A 53 -19.15 12.68 -23.07
C PRO A 53 -17.83 12.03 -23.55
N TYR A 54 -16.73 12.19 -22.81
CA TYR A 54 -15.42 11.60 -23.10
C TYR A 54 -15.14 10.31 -22.36
N ALA A 55 -16.16 9.78 -21.66
CA ALA A 55 -16.12 8.56 -20.84
C ALA A 55 -15.24 8.67 -19.57
N PHE A 56 -14.93 9.87 -19.09
CA PHE A 56 -14.42 10.10 -17.74
C PHE A 56 -15.58 10.19 -16.74
N VAL A 57 -15.29 10.02 -15.47
CA VAL A 57 -16.31 10.13 -14.40
C VAL A 57 -16.84 11.56 -14.36
N ALA A 58 -18.15 11.71 -14.44
CA ALA A 58 -18.81 13.01 -14.29
C ALA A 58 -18.77 13.46 -12.82
N ALA A 59 -18.24 14.65 -12.57
CA ALA A 59 -18.27 15.29 -11.25
C ALA A 59 -19.28 16.45 -11.22
N ALA A 60 -19.73 16.83 -10.04
CA ALA A 60 -20.60 17.98 -9.85
C ALA A 60 -19.84 19.30 -10.04
N ASP A 61 -20.52 20.33 -10.54
CA ASP A 61 -19.88 21.63 -10.86
C ASP A 61 -19.21 22.31 -9.66
N PHE A 62 -19.80 22.17 -8.47
CA PHE A 62 -19.31 22.81 -7.23
C PHE A 62 -18.64 21.83 -6.28
N ASP A 63 -18.57 20.54 -6.64
CA ASP A 63 -17.96 19.49 -5.85
C ASP A 63 -17.13 18.57 -6.76
N PRO A 64 -15.91 19.00 -7.09
CA PRO A 64 -15.13 18.46 -8.21
C PRO A 64 -14.66 17.02 -8.02
N VAL A 65 -14.93 16.39 -6.87
CA VAL A 65 -14.56 14.99 -6.59
C VAL A 65 -15.78 14.11 -6.24
N ALA A 66 -16.97 14.71 -6.06
CA ALA A 66 -18.20 13.97 -5.84
C ALA A 66 -18.74 13.43 -7.18
N THR A 67 -19.18 12.18 -7.19
CA THR A 67 -19.83 11.57 -8.35
C THR A 67 -21.35 11.72 -8.28
N SER A 68 -22.04 11.25 -9.33
CA SER A 68 -23.52 11.21 -9.33
C SER A 68 -24.13 10.30 -8.25
N ARG A 69 -23.32 9.48 -7.57
CA ARG A 69 -23.74 8.58 -6.51
C ARG A 69 -23.16 9.00 -5.15
N PRO A 70 -23.99 9.32 -4.15
CA PRO A 70 -23.52 9.61 -2.80
C PRO A 70 -22.63 8.50 -2.22
N GLY A 71 -21.57 8.88 -1.52
CA GLY A 71 -20.58 7.96 -0.94
C GLY A 71 -19.58 7.37 -1.94
N VAL A 72 -19.62 7.79 -3.21
CA VAL A 72 -18.64 7.43 -4.23
C VAL A 72 -17.93 8.69 -4.71
N TYR A 73 -16.62 8.71 -4.57
CA TYR A 73 -15.77 9.85 -4.94
C TYR A 73 -14.78 9.45 -6.00
N ALA A 74 -14.41 10.38 -6.86
CA ALA A 74 -13.40 10.17 -7.89
C ALA A 74 -12.34 11.28 -7.83
N CYS A 75 -11.11 10.99 -8.23
CA CYS A 75 -10.02 11.95 -8.27
C CYS A 75 -9.00 11.63 -9.37
N GLY A 76 -8.17 12.62 -9.72
CA GLY A 76 -7.10 12.49 -10.68
C GLY A 76 -7.60 12.13 -12.08
N MET A 77 -6.89 11.25 -12.76
CA MET A 77 -7.16 10.86 -14.15
C MET A 77 -8.53 10.19 -14.37
N ALA A 78 -9.22 9.75 -13.33
CA ALA A 78 -10.58 9.24 -13.46
C ALA A 78 -11.59 10.34 -13.85
N LEU A 79 -11.32 11.60 -13.48
CA LEU A 79 -12.13 12.78 -13.79
C LEU A 79 -11.70 13.51 -15.08
N GLY A 80 -10.73 12.99 -15.80
CA GLY A 80 -10.17 13.59 -17.00
C GLY A 80 -8.67 13.85 -16.91
N PRO A 81 -8.05 14.34 -18.01
CA PRO A 81 -6.63 14.67 -18.01
C PRO A 81 -6.28 15.70 -16.94
N ARG A 82 -5.36 15.34 -16.06
CA ARG A 82 -4.90 16.16 -14.92
C ARG A 82 -3.39 16.01 -14.75
N ASP A 83 -2.76 17.03 -14.22
CA ASP A 83 -1.37 16.94 -13.79
C ASP A 83 -1.23 16.31 -12.39
N ILE A 84 0.01 16.13 -11.95
CA ILE A 84 0.30 15.51 -10.65
C ILE A 84 -0.17 16.40 -9.48
N PRO A 85 0.10 17.71 -9.45
CA PRO A 85 -0.39 18.61 -8.41
C PRO A 85 -1.92 18.57 -8.27
N ASP A 86 -2.66 18.70 -9.36
CA ASP A 86 -4.12 18.64 -9.35
C ASP A 86 -4.63 17.30 -8.85
N SER A 87 -4.01 16.20 -9.28
CA SER A 87 -4.36 14.86 -8.81
C SER A 87 -4.18 14.68 -7.30
N LEU A 88 -3.12 15.26 -6.72
CA LEU A 88 -2.88 15.23 -5.28
C LEU A 88 -3.92 16.05 -4.50
N VAL A 89 -4.27 17.24 -5.00
CA VAL A 89 -5.31 18.08 -4.39
C VAL A 89 -6.65 17.38 -4.41
N GLN A 90 -7.02 16.78 -5.55
CA GLN A 90 -8.28 16.03 -5.68
C GLN A 90 -8.30 14.78 -4.79
N ALA A 91 -7.18 14.06 -4.68
CA ALA A 91 -7.08 12.90 -3.79
C ALA A 91 -7.30 13.29 -2.32
N ALA A 92 -6.71 14.42 -1.88
CA ALA A 92 -6.92 14.94 -0.54
C ALA A 92 -8.39 15.37 -0.32
N ALA A 93 -9.00 16.04 -1.31
CA ALA A 93 -10.40 16.44 -1.24
C ALA A 93 -11.34 15.23 -1.18
N ALA A 94 -11.13 14.20 -2.02
CA ALA A 94 -11.93 12.98 -2.01
C ALA A 94 -11.81 12.24 -0.67
N ALA A 95 -10.59 12.16 -0.10
CA ALA A 95 -10.37 11.56 1.21
C ALA A 95 -11.08 12.34 2.33
N CYS A 96 -11.08 13.68 2.25
CA CYS A 96 -11.76 14.55 3.22
C CYS A 96 -13.27 14.32 3.19
N LEU A 97 -13.90 14.34 2.00
CA LEU A 97 -15.33 14.11 1.86
C LEU A 97 -15.73 12.70 2.29
N ALA A 98 -14.98 11.68 1.87
CA ALA A 98 -15.22 10.32 2.32
C ALA A 98 -15.12 10.19 3.85
N SER A 99 -14.24 10.93 4.50
CA SER A 99 -14.11 10.95 5.95
C SER A 99 -15.29 11.63 6.65
N GLN A 100 -15.93 12.63 6.01
CA GLN A 100 -17.10 13.31 6.54
C GLN A 100 -18.35 12.40 6.51
N ASP A 101 -18.45 11.53 5.51
CA ASP A 101 -19.54 10.56 5.39
C ASP A 101 -19.43 9.39 6.36
N LEU A 102 -18.25 9.15 6.91
CA LEU A 102 -18.05 8.13 7.93
C LEU A 102 -18.55 8.65 9.28
N GLU A 103 -19.47 7.92 9.89
CA GLU A 103 -19.88 8.24 11.26
C GLU A 103 -18.65 8.25 12.20
N PRO A 104 -18.66 9.08 13.27
CA PRO A 104 -17.56 9.18 14.23
C PRO A 104 -17.15 7.88 14.94
N GLY A 105 -17.84 6.76 14.66
CA GLY A 105 -17.54 5.43 15.20
C GLY A 105 -16.30 4.74 14.62
N GLY A 106 -15.71 5.29 13.53
CA GLY A 106 -14.38 4.88 13.00
C GLY A 106 -13.23 5.69 13.57
N ALA A 107 -13.47 6.50 14.60
CA ALA A 107 -12.43 7.27 15.27
C ALA A 107 -11.30 6.33 15.73
N LEU A 108 -10.07 6.70 15.41
CA LEU A 108 -8.89 6.25 16.12
C LEU A 108 -9.27 6.20 17.62
N MET A 109 -9.11 5.03 18.24
CA MET A 109 -9.42 4.89 19.67
C MET A 109 -8.78 6.08 20.38
N SER A 110 -9.56 6.85 21.15
CA SER A 110 -9.00 7.95 21.90
C SER A 110 -7.92 7.39 22.82
N GLU A 111 -6.87 8.14 23.09
CA GLU A 111 -5.81 7.67 24.01
C GLU A 111 -6.37 7.28 25.37
N ASP A 112 -7.47 7.92 25.80
CA ASP A 112 -8.19 7.62 27.05
C ASP A 112 -8.88 6.24 27.04
N SER A 113 -9.13 5.64 25.87
CA SER A 113 -9.73 4.30 25.74
C SER A 113 -8.70 3.18 25.64
N LEU A 114 -7.40 3.50 25.54
CA LEU A 114 -6.34 2.52 25.48
C LEU A 114 -5.97 2.00 26.88
N PRO A 115 -5.59 0.72 27.02
CA PRO A 115 -5.12 0.20 28.29
C PRO A 115 -3.88 0.97 28.77
N PRO A 116 -3.62 1.07 30.09
CA PRO A 116 -2.39 1.64 30.58
C PRO A 116 -1.17 0.93 29.97
N GLU A 117 -0.13 1.71 29.69
CA GLU A 117 1.09 1.16 29.14
C GLU A 117 1.82 0.31 30.18
N ARG A 118 2.19 -0.91 29.80
CA ARG A 118 2.96 -1.81 30.63
C ARG A 118 4.43 -1.38 30.60
N ASP A 119 5.04 -1.22 31.78
CA ASP A 119 6.48 -1.00 31.89
C ASP A 119 7.21 -2.34 31.67
N THR A 120 7.99 -2.41 30.62
CA THR A 120 8.73 -3.62 30.21
C THR A 120 10.25 -3.42 30.27
N ARG A 121 10.73 -2.33 30.91
CA ARG A 121 12.15 -1.96 30.91
C ARG A 121 13.05 -2.98 31.60
N ASP A 122 12.58 -3.54 32.70
CA ASP A 122 13.35 -4.50 33.50
C ASP A 122 12.99 -5.98 33.17
N GLU A 123 12.25 -6.21 32.09
CA GLU A 123 11.84 -7.55 31.69
C GLU A 123 12.80 -8.15 30.66
N ASP A 124 13.12 -9.44 30.86
CA ASP A 124 13.77 -10.24 29.82
C ASP A 124 12.96 -10.22 28.51
N ALA A 125 13.64 -10.32 27.40
CA ALA A 125 13.00 -10.27 26.09
C ALA A 125 12.08 -11.49 25.87
N HIS A 126 10.77 -11.24 25.74
CA HIS A 126 9.75 -12.19 25.34
C HIS A 126 9.21 -11.76 23.98
N ILE A 127 9.91 -12.16 22.92
CA ILE A 127 9.64 -11.72 21.54
C ILE A 127 8.61 -12.63 20.89
N GLY A 128 7.54 -12.03 20.34
CA GLY A 128 6.64 -12.68 19.39
C GLY A 128 7.01 -12.35 17.97
N VAL A 129 7.23 -13.33 17.11
CA VAL A 129 7.46 -13.16 15.68
C VAL A 129 6.22 -13.56 14.91
N PHE A 130 5.62 -12.63 14.18
CA PHE A 130 4.38 -12.84 13.46
C PHE A 130 4.61 -12.69 11.96
N PHE A 131 4.22 -13.71 11.19
CA PHE A 131 4.38 -13.74 9.76
C PHE A 131 3.06 -13.43 9.07
N ALA A 132 3.06 -12.46 8.18
CA ALA A 132 1.89 -12.06 7.41
C ALA A 132 2.16 -12.22 5.91
N ASP A 133 1.41 -13.13 5.28
CA ASP A 133 1.50 -13.43 3.86
C ASP A 133 0.22 -13.00 3.13
N TRP A 134 0.09 -11.71 2.88
CA TRP A 134 -1.09 -11.23 2.18
C TRP A 134 -1.11 -11.72 0.71
N SER A 135 -2.15 -12.47 0.39
CA SER A 135 -2.40 -13.03 -0.95
C SER A 135 -1.29 -13.95 -1.48
N GLY A 136 -0.54 -14.61 -0.59
CA GLY A 136 0.52 -15.55 -0.97
C GLY A 136 1.75 -14.91 -1.60
N ARG A 137 1.90 -13.59 -1.53
CA ARG A 137 2.99 -12.88 -2.23
C ARG A 137 4.38 -13.13 -1.64
N VAL A 138 4.45 -13.50 -0.37
CA VAL A 138 5.71 -13.88 0.26
C VAL A 138 6.01 -15.36 0.02
N SER A 139 5.03 -16.23 0.24
CA SER A 139 5.17 -17.69 0.10
C SER A 139 5.42 -18.17 -1.33
N GLN A 140 5.17 -17.33 -2.34
CA GLN A 140 5.51 -17.63 -3.73
C GLN A 140 7.03 -17.74 -3.97
N ALA A 141 7.85 -17.03 -3.18
CA ALA A 141 9.30 -16.98 -3.35
C ALA A 141 10.07 -17.41 -2.09
N VAL A 142 9.46 -17.33 -0.91
CA VAL A 142 10.07 -17.60 0.39
C VAL A 142 9.45 -18.85 1.01
N ASP A 143 10.27 -19.79 1.44
CA ASP A 143 9.84 -20.90 2.29
C ASP A 143 9.55 -20.38 3.72
N LEU A 144 8.31 -19.88 3.92
CA LEU A 144 7.89 -19.32 5.19
C LEU A 144 8.00 -20.34 6.33
N LYS A 145 7.72 -21.63 6.09
CA LYS A 145 7.81 -22.66 7.12
C LYS A 145 9.23 -22.80 7.64
N LYS A 146 10.20 -22.75 6.72
CA LYS A 146 11.62 -22.79 7.08
C LYS A 146 12.05 -21.56 7.87
N VAL A 147 11.62 -20.36 7.45
CA VAL A 147 11.91 -19.11 8.16
C VAL A 147 11.27 -19.10 9.54
N MET A 148 10.01 -19.49 9.67
CA MET A 148 9.31 -19.60 10.96
C MET A 148 10.01 -20.57 11.93
N ALA A 149 10.37 -21.77 11.43
CA ALA A 149 11.07 -22.78 12.25
C ALA A 149 12.44 -22.28 12.73
N ALA A 150 13.17 -21.56 11.87
CA ALA A 150 14.46 -20.96 12.26
C ALA A 150 14.26 -19.81 13.25
N SER A 151 13.24 -18.99 13.06
CA SER A 151 12.92 -17.85 13.94
C SER A 151 12.56 -18.28 15.36
N ALA A 152 11.94 -19.45 15.51
CA ALA A 152 11.60 -19.99 16.81
C ALA A 152 12.81 -20.33 17.71
N ASN A 153 14.00 -20.46 17.12
CA ASN A 153 15.24 -20.74 17.83
C ASN A 153 16.09 -19.48 18.09
N LEU A 154 15.60 -18.30 17.75
CA LEU A 154 16.33 -17.05 18.01
C LEU A 154 16.30 -16.69 19.50
N PRO A 155 17.36 -16.07 20.02
CA PRO A 155 17.39 -15.62 21.41
C PRO A 155 16.21 -14.69 21.73
N GLY A 156 15.57 -14.90 22.87
CA GLY A 156 14.42 -14.11 23.32
C GLY A 156 13.10 -14.37 22.59
N VAL A 157 13.08 -15.12 21.49
CA VAL A 157 11.83 -15.48 20.81
C VAL A 157 11.11 -16.58 21.61
N SER A 158 9.92 -16.26 22.07
CA SER A 158 9.06 -17.17 22.84
C SER A 158 7.81 -17.62 22.08
N HIS A 159 7.46 -16.94 20.97
CA HIS A 159 6.30 -17.25 20.17
C HIS A 159 6.52 -16.95 18.69
N VAL A 160 6.07 -17.86 17.82
CA VAL A 160 6.07 -17.68 16.36
C VAL A 160 4.71 -18.09 15.82
N GLN A 161 4.09 -17.21 15.04
CA GLN A 161 2.74 -17.42 14.51
C GLN A 161 2.59 -16.82 13.12
N GLU A 162 1.79 -17.47 12.29
CA GLU A 162 1.29 -16.87 11.03
C GLU A 162 0.01 -16.09 11.33
N LEU A 163 -0.06 -14.85 10.79
CA LEU A 163 -1.23 -14.00 10.91
C LEU A 163 -1.98 -13.95 9.58
N VAL A 164 -3.25 -14.21 9.61
CA VAL A 164 -4.13 -14.05 8.46
C VAL A 164 -4.72 -12.63 8.47
N ILE A 165 -3.98 -11.69 7.90
CA ILE A 165 -4.45 -10.30 7.75
C ILE A 165 -5.06 -10.15 6.36
N SER A 166 -6.32 -10.48 6.21
CA SER A 166 -7.08 -10.36 4.97
C SER A 166 -7.74 -8.98 4.78
N GLY A 167 -7.05 -7.90 5.18
CA GLY A 167 -7.54 -6.53 5.01
C GLY A 167 -8.56 -6.06 6.07
N GLY A 168 -8.78 -6.82 7.13
CA GLY A 168 -9.73 -6.50 8.20
C GLY A 168 -9.12 -6.42 9.59
N GLN A 169 -9.94 -5.98 10.54
CA GLN A 169 -9.58 -5.82 11.95
C GLN A 169 -9.23 -7.17 12.63
N ALA A 170 -9.82 -8.28 12.17
CA ALA A 170 -9.71 -9.60 12.82
C ALA A 170 -8.26 -10.08 13.03
N GLY A 171 -7.39 -9.95 12.01
CA GLY A 171 -5.99 -10.34 12.15
C GLY A 171 -5.19 -9.43 13.10
N LEU A 172 -5.57 -8.17 13.23
CA LEU A 172 -4.98 -7.25 14.21
C LEU A 172 -5.45 -7.57 15.62
N ASP A 173 -6.70 -7.99 15.79
CA ASP A 173 -7.23 -8.43 17.08
C ASP A 173 -6.59 -9.73 17.52
N GLU A 174 -6.33 -10.66 16.59
CA GLU A 174 -5.55 -11.89 16.85
C GLU A 174 -4.14 -11.58 17.37
N LEU A 175 -3.48 -10.56 16.78
CA LEU A 175 -2.17 -10.09 17.26
C LEU A 175 -2.26 -9.57 18.70
N VAL A 176 -3.27 -8.73 19.00
CA VAL A 176 -3.50 -8.20 20.36
C VAL A 176 -3.72 -9.33 21.37
N GLU A 177 -4.55 -10.31 21.02
CA GLU A 177 -4.81 -11.47 21.88
C GLU A 177 -3.55 -12.33 22.11
N ALA A 178 -2.76 -12.57 21.06
CA ALA A 178 -1.52 -13.33 21.18
C ALA A 178 -0.50 -12.60 22.10
N ILE A 179 -0.34 -11.29 21.96
CA ILE A 179 0.53 -10.48 22.83
C ILE A 179 0.14 -10.67 24.30
N LYS A 180 -1.16 -10.55 24.62
CA LYS A 180 -1.68 -10.69 25.99
C LYS A 180 -1.56 -12.11 26.50
N ALA A 181 -2.02 -13.11 25.73
CA ALA A 181 -2.08 -14.51 26.15
C ALA A 181 -0.68 -15.12 26.35
N LYS A 182 0.32 -14.68 25.58
CA LYS A 182 1.70 -15.17 25.66
C LYS A 182 2.61 -14.27 26.47
N ASN A 183 2.06 -13.21 27.07
CA ASN A 183 2.80 -12.23 27.85
C ASN A 183 4.02 -11.67 27.09
N LEU A 184 3.85 -11.39 25.80
CA LEU A 184 4.91 -10.85 24.97
C LEU A 184 5.20 -9.39 25.38
N ASN A 185 6.46 -8.99 25.31
CA ASN A 185 6.86 -7.63 25.60
C ASN A 185 7.59 -6.95 24.41
N ARG A 186 7.85 -7.74 23.35
CA ARG A 186 8.41 -7.25 22.08
C ARG A 186 7.76 -8.00 20.93
N VAL A 187 7.59 -7.34 19.80
CA VAL A 187 6.88 -7.88 18.65
C VAL A 187 7.70 -7.65 17.38
N VAL A 188 7.83 -8.68 16.56
CA VAL A 188 8.34 -8.57 15.20
C VAL A 188 7.23 -8.98 14.25
N VAL A 189 6.91 -8.13 13.27
CA VAL A 189 5.95 -8.46 12.20
C VAL A 189 6.70 -8.59 10.89
N ALA A 190 6.74 -9.81 10.34
CA ALA A 190 7.41 -10.12 9.09
C ALA A 190 6.41 -10.19 7.93
N GLY A 191 6.60 -9.38 6.90
CA GLY A 191 5.75 -9.37 5.70
C GLY A 191 5.33 -7.99 5.21
N TYR A 192 5.34 -6.99 6.07
CA TYR A 192 4.92 -5.63 5.74
C TYR A 192 6.07 -4.63 5.73
N SER A 193 5.89 -3.57 4.91
CA SER A 193 6.83 -2.44 4.90
C SER A 193 6.54 -1.50 6.08
N PRO A 194 7.57 -1.08 6.85
CA PRO A 194 7.40 -0.10 7.92
C PRO A 194 6.90 1.25 7.41
N ARG A 195 7.19 1.61 6.16
CA ARG A 195 6.72 2.87 5.55
C ARG A 195 5.21 2.93 5.39
N THR A 196 4.58 1.79 5.10
CA THR A 196 3.13 1.74 4.81
C THR A 196 2.30 1.26 5.98
N HIS A 197 2.85 0.39 6.83
CA HIS A 197 2.10 -0.27 7.91
C HIS A 197 2.69 -0.06 9.29
N GLY A 198 3.81 0.69 9.42
CA GLY A 198 4.45 0.92 10.72
C GLY A 198 3.50 1.50 11.75
N ARG A 199 2.76 2.55 11.37
CA ARG A 199 1.77 3.17 12.27
C ARG A 199 0.67 2.20 12.69
N LEU A 200 0.15 1.40 11.77
CA LEU A 200 -0.92 0.43 12.04
C LEU A 200 -0.49 -0.58 13.13
N PHE A 201 0.71 -1.16 13.01
CA PHE A 201 1.20 -2.12 13.98
C PHE A 201 1.63 -1.47 15.30
N ALA A 202 2.18 -0.24 15.27
CA ALA A 202 2.45 0.54 16.47
C ALA A 202 1.17 0.83 17.29
N GLU A 203 0.08 1.19 16.62
CA GLU A 203 -1.23 1.36 17.26
C GLU A 203 -1.80 0.02 17.75
N THR A 204 -1.59 -1.07 17.02
CA THR A 204 -2.06 -2.39 17.41
C THR A 204 -1.36 -2.91 18.67
N VAL A 205 -0.04 -2.79 18.79
CA VAL A 205 0.67 -3.20 20.01
C VAL A 205 0.32 -2.30 21.20
N ARG A 206 0.02 -1.02 20.93
CA ARG A 206 -0.47 -0.10 21.97
C ARG A 206 -1.84 -0.52 22.53
N ARG A 207 -2.73 -1.08 21.70
CA ARG A 207 -3.99 -1.71 22.13
C ARG A 207 -3.78 -2.93 23.01
N ALA A 208 -2.67 -3.61 22.86
CA ALA A 208 -2.28 -4.71 23.74
C ALA A 208 -1.68 -4.24 25.09
N GLY A 209 -1.45 -2.93 25.27
CA GLY A 209 -0.84 -2.35 26.46
C GLY A 209 0.68 -2.23 26.40
N LEU A 210 1.30 -2.43 25.22
CA LEU A 210 2.73 -2.21 25.03
C LEU A 210 3.00 -0.77 24.55
N ASN A 211 4.24 -0.31 24.75
CA ASN A 211 4.70 0.91 24.12
C ASN A 211 4.70 0.75 22.59
N ARG A 212 4.37 1.82 21.86
CA ARG A 212 4.31 1.84 20.39
C ARG A 212 5.62 1.44 19.71
N ASN A 213 6.75 1.67 20.38
CA ASN A 213 8.08 1.33 19.86
C ASN A 213 8.47 -0.14 20.09
N MET A 214 7.66 -0.94 20.80
CA MET A 214 7.93 -2.35 21.03
C MET A 214 7.53 -3.26 19.86
N VAL A 215 7.39 -2.70 18.65
CA VAL A 215 7.18 -3.46 17.42
C VAL A 215 8.20 -3.08 16.36
N GLU A 216 8.81 -4.09 15.75
CA GLU A 216 9.70 -3.95 14.60
C GLU A 216 9.11 -4.69 13.38
N LEU A 217 9.29 -4.13 12.19
CA LEU A 217 8.77 -4.72 10.95
C LEU A 217 9.90 -5.23 10.08
N ALA A 218 9.94 -6.56 9.89
CA ALA A 218 10.81 -7.20 8.91
C ALA A 218 10.14 -7.21 7.53
N ASN A 219 10.58 -6.34 6.62
CA ASN A 219 9.98 -6.23 5.28
C ASN A 219 10.45 -7.36 4.35
N ILE A 220 10.06 -8.60 4.67
CA ILE A 220 10.42 -9.78 3.88
C ILE A 220 9.68 -9.85 2.53
N ARG A 221 8.60 -9.08 2.34
CA ARG A 221 7.90 -9.00 1.06
C ARG A 221 8.71 -8.23 0.03
N ASP A 222 9.01 -6.96 0.30
CA ASP A 222 9.61 -6.07 -0.71
C ASP A 222 11.13 -6.27 -0.79
N GLN A 223 11.79 -6.52 0.35
CA GLN A 223 13.25 -6.64 0.43
C GLN A 223 13.78 -8.08 0.22
N SER A 224 12.89 -9.06 0.14
CA SER A 224 13.25 -10.45 -0.12
C SER A 224 12.40 -11.06 -1.23
N ALA A 225 11.13 -11.38 -0.99
CA ALA A 225 10.29 -12.12 -1.93
C ALA A 225 10.18 -11.47 -3.31
N MET A 226 9.98 -10.14 -3.37
CA MET A 226 9.85 -9.43 -4.65
C MET A 226 11.18 -9.27 -5.38
N VAL A 227 12.25 -8.97 -4.66
CA VAL A 227 13.58 -8.73 -5.25
C VAL A 227 14.23 -10.04 -5.74
N HIS A 228 13.97 -11.15 -5.04
CA HIS A 228 14.54 -12.46 -5.33
C HIS A 228 13.49 -13.47 -5.83
N SER A 229 12.45 -13.00 -6.52
CA SER A 229 11.32 -13.85 -6.97
C SER A 229 11.73 -15.02 -7.85
N GLY A 230 12.85 -14.92 -8.58
CA GLY A 230 13.43 -15.98 -9.40
C GLY A 230 14.39 -16.93 -8.67
N ASP A 231 14.73 -16.68 -7.41
CA ASP A 231 15.66 -17.48 -6.60
C ASP A 231 15.11 -17.73 -5.19
N PRO A 232 14.28 -18.77 -5.01
CA PRO A 232 13.65 -19.07 -3.71
C PRO A 232 14.65 -19.38 -2.58
N VAL A 233 15.84 -19.89 -2.91
CA VAL A 233 16.87 -20.21 -1.92
C VAL A 233 17.42 -18.91 -1.32
N HIS A 234 17.77 -17.97 -2.18
CA HIS A 234 18.27 -16.65 -1.78
C HIS A 234 17.18 -15.84 -1.09
N ALA A 235 15.95 -15.86 -1.64
CA ALA A 235 14.80 -15.22 -1.01
C ALA A 235 14.59 -15.72 0.42
N THR A 236 14.61 -17.04 0.64
CA THR A 236 14.41 -17.62 1.96
C THR A 236 15.53 -17.24 2.95
N SER A 237 16.78 -17.29 2.49
CA SER A 237 17.93 -16.86 3.31
C SER A 237 17.82 -15.39 3.70
N LYS A 238 17.54 -14.53 2.72
CA LYS A 238 17.39 -13.09 2.95
C LYS A 238 16.21 -12.74 3.86
N ALA A 239 15.10 -13.46 3.75
CA ALA A 239 13.97 -13.30 4.65
C ALA A 239 14.35 -13.62 6.11
N LEU A 240 15.12 -14.69 6.32
CA LEU A 240 15.61 -15.05 7.65
C LEU A 240 16.54 -13.95 8.20
N ASP A 241 17.49 -13.43 7.39
CA ASP A 241 18.38 -12.37 7.82
C ASP A 241 17.63 -11.12 8.28
N LEU A 242 16.56 -10.75 7.55
CA LEU A 242 15.72 -9.61 7.91
C LEU A 242 14.97 -9.84 9.23
N VAL A 243 14.47 -11.05 9.48
CA VAL A 243 13.79 -11.39 10.75
C VAL A 243 14.79 -11.41 11.89
N VAL A 244 15.98 -11.99 11.71
CA VAL A 244 17.07 -11.97 12.70
C VAL A 244 17.45 -10.55 13.05
N GLY A 245 17.64 -9.69 12.04
CA GLY A 245 17.92 -8.27 12.24
C GLY A 245 16.83 -7.58 13.06
N ALA A 246 15.56 -7.75 12.70
CA ALA A 246 14.43 -7.16 13.41
C ALA A 246 14.34 -7.66 14.88
N ALA A 247 14.54 -8.96 15.11
CA ALA A 247 14.51 -9.52 16.45
C ALA A 247 15.68 -9.01 17.34
N SER A 248 16.82 -8.66 16.71
CA SER A 248 18.00 -8.15 17.43
C SER A 248 17.91 -6.65 17.76
N ILE A 249 17.12 -5.89 17.00
CA ILE A 249 16.97 -4.42 17.16
C ILE A 249 15.82 -4.10 18.13
N THR A 250 14.90 -5.05 18.36
CA THR A 250 13.82 -4.79 19.33
C THR A 250 14.42 -4.31 20.66
N PRO A 251 13.96 -3.14 21.19
CA PRO A 251 14.64 -2.47 22.29
C PRO A 251 14.86 -3.39 23.48
N THR A 252 16.12 -3.56 23.84
CA THR A 252 16.46 -3.98 25.20
C THR A 252 16.20 -2.80 26.12
N ALA A 253 15.68 -3.04 27.30
CA ALA A 253 15.49 -2.03 28.31
C ALA A 253 16.86 -1.45 28.72
N GLU A 254 17.27 -0.31 28.13
CA GLU A 254 18.27 0.62 28.64
C GLU A 254 17.62 1.97 28.91
#